data_5695e6aa60cdae2be7d4f426b8580082
#
_entry.id   5695e6aa60cdae2be7d4f426b8580082
#
_cell.length_a   1.000
_cell.length_b   1.000
_cell.length_c   1.000
_cell.angle_alpha   90.00
_cell.angle_beta   90.00
_cell.angle_gamma   90.00
#
_symmetry.space_group_name_H-M   'P 1'
#
loop_
_entity.id
_entity.type
_entity.pdbx_description
1 polymer ?
#
loop_
_entity_poly.entity_id
_entity_poly.type
_entity_poly.pdbx_seq_one_letter_code
_entity_poly.pdbx_strand_id
1 'polypeptide(L)'
;MKASLTTFAALMGLSLVAPPASSAPAPQAAAPSPGCRDEQGLTYICNLVVPEDILNLGSTGLLLASGHRAPGHMYLIDPKARTQSELIHGATFKLQHDTRAYPDCPGPLNLQAFDVHGLSLAEISPRRFSVYTTSHGAREAIEIYDLDLRGSTPILTWTGCVLLEQGRYHNSVARLADGGFVATNMRDANFTRTEGVSPGITGHLVEWHPGGQVRPLAGTELSLPNGLDVSKDERYVFVAANGTSEVVRFDRRATPMAKRAVSLPMSPDNVHWDANGKLLSAGPNVAPASGWSVIELDPETLAFSRLGGADQRAAMQRVSAAMRVGDDIWVASNMDRIARFSLKRP
;
A
#
# COMPACT_ATOMS: atom_id res chain seq x y z
N MET A 1 29.36 -40.05 81.71
CA MET A 1 28.61 -41.03 80.96
C MET A 1 27.37 -40.38 80.41
N LYS A 2 27.40 -39.93 79.14
CA LYS A 2 26.22 -39.38 78.43
C LYS A 2 26.17 -40.07 77.09
N ALA A 3 25.15 -40.83 76.80
CA ALA A 3 24.89 -41.52 75.55
C ALA A 3 24.21 -40.52 74.59
N SER A 4 24.72 -40.44 73.40
CA SER A 4 24.18 -39.59 72.30
C SER A 4 23.38 -40.48 71.35
N LEU A 5 22.07 -40.30 71.24
CA LEU A 5 21.22 -40.92 70.24
C LEU A 5 21.32 -40.10 68.90
N THR A 6 21.69 -40.82 67.89
CA THR A 6 21.67 -40.24 66.50
C THR A 6 20.40 -40.71 65.76
N THR A 7 19.53 -39.80 65.41
CA THR A 7 18.30 -40.08 64.67
C THR A 7 18.57 -39.94 63.16
N PHE A 8 18.35 -41.01 62.40
CA PHE A 8 18.38 -40.99 60.91
C PHE A 8 17.01 -40.54 60.39
N ALA A 9 16.98 -39.45 59.66
CA ALA A 9 15.80 -39.02 58.91
C ALA A 9 15.91 -39.49 57.45
N ALA A 10 14.96 -40.33 57.06
CA ALA A 10 14.83 -40.77 55.65
C ALA A 10 14.04 -39.70 54.86
N LEU A 11 14.70 -39.09 53.85
CA LEU A 11 14.00 -38.24 52.88
C LEU A 11 13.37 -39.12 51.77
N MET A 12 12.06 -39.20 51.75
CA MET A 12 11.31 -39.69 50.58
C MET A 12 11.22 -38.57 49.53
N GLY A 13 11.93 -38.79 48.39
CA GLY A 13 11.81 -37.93 47.21
C GLY A 13 10.49 -38.17 46.48
N LEU A 14 9.59 -37.19 46.48
CA LEU A 14 8.42 -37.17 45.59
C LEU A 14 8.87 -36.70 44.21
N SER A 15 8.88 -37.59 43.23
CA SER A 15 9.05 -37.24 41.82
C SER A 15 7.74 -36.69 41.28
N LEU A 16 7.66 -35.36 41.06
CA LEU A 16 6.58 -34.71 40.34
C LEU A 16 6.74 -34.96 38.84
N VAL A 17 5.91 -35.85 38.30
CA VAL A 17 5.75 -36.01 36.86
C VAL A 17 4.92 -34.84 36.34
N ALA A 18 5.55 -33.96 35.51
CA ALA A 18 4.83 -32.88 34.85
C ALA A 18 3.88 -33.46 33.76
N PRO A 19 2.64 -32.95 33.67
CA PRO A 19 1.73 -33.37 32.62
C PRO A 19 2.26 -32.95 31.23
N PRO A 20 1.95 -33.71 30.17
CA PRO A 20 2.37 -33.35 28.81
C PRO A 20 1.76 -32.02 28.40
N ALA A 21 2.57 -31.14 27.84
CA ALA A 21 2.13 -29.87 27.27
C ALA A 21 1.07 -30.13 26.20
N SER A 22 -0.16 -29.64 26.45
CA SER A 22 -1.23 -29.64 25.45
C SER A 22 -0.83 -28.72 24.30
N SER A 23 -0.59 -29.27 23.13
CA SER A 23 -0.39 -28.48 21.92
C SER A 23 -1.69 -27.71 21.61
N ALA A 24 -1.63 -26.38 21.65
CA ALA A 24 -2.72 -25.56 21.19
C ALA A 24 -3.06 -25.91 19.73
N PRO A 25 -4.35 -26.05 19.37
CA PRO A 25 -4.73 -26.29 17.99
C PRO A 25 -4.26 -25.13 17.12
N ALA A 26 -3.75 -25.45 15.92
CA ALA A 26 -3.42 -24.45 14.92
C ALA A 26 -4.66 -23.56 14.67
N PRO A 27 -4.48 -22.25 14.46
CA PRO A 27 -5.60 -21.35 14.18
C PRO A 27 -6.35 -21.87 12.95
N GLN A 28 -7.58 -22.28 13.14
CA GLN A 28 -8.50 -22.61 12.05
C GLN A 28 -8.71 -21.33 11.21
N ALA A 29 -8.51 -21.43 9.90
CA ALA A 29 -8.89 -20.38 8.99
C ALA A 29 -10.36 -19.99 9.26
N ALA A 30 -10.61 -18.75 9.57
CA ALA A 30 -11.96 -18.25 9.78
C ALA A 30 -12.80 -18.53 8.52
N ALA A 31 -14.03 -19.02 8.71
CA ALA A 31 -14.96 -19.21 7.60
C ALA A 31 -15.14 -17.87 6.85
N PRO A 32 -15.18 -17.87 5.49
CA PRO A 32 -15.35 -16.65 4.73
C PRO A 32 -16.60 -15.91 5.19
N SER A 33 -16.47 -14.60 5.42
CA SER A 33 -17.60 -13.73 5.79
C SER A 33 -18.72 -13.83 4.75
N PRO A 34 -20.00 -13.69 5.16
CA PRO A 34 -21.11 -13.57 4.23
C PRO A 34 -20.81 -12.48 3.20
N GLY A 35 -20.78 -12.79 1.90
CA GLY A 35 -20.41 -11.86 0.83
C GLY A 35 -18.98 -11.99 0.29
N CYS A 36 -18.11 -12.86 0.87
CA CYS A 36 -16.81 -13.21 0.29
C CYS A 36 -16.88 -14.46 -0.58
N ARG A 37 -17.88 -14.49 -1.48
CA ARG A 37 -18.04 -15.58 -2.44
C ARG A 37 -17.64 -15.08 -3.81
N ASP A 38 -16.93 -15.93 -4.56
CA ASP A 38 -16.59 -15.65 -5.95
C ASP A 38 -17.88 -15.41 -6.75
N GLU A 39 -17.94 -14.30 -7.47
CA GLU A 39 -19.12 -13.93 -8.26
C GLU A 39 -18.74 -13.07 -9.46
N GLN A 40 -19.55 -13.11 -10.51
CA GLN A 40 -19.37 -12.29 -11.73
C GLN A 40 -17.97 -12.42 -12.36
N GLY A 41 -17.33 -13.60 -12.25
CA GLY A 41 -15.96 -13.82 -12.74
C GLY A 41 -14.85 -13.25 -11.88
N LEU A 42 -15.20 -12.71 -10.71
CA LEU A 42 -14.26 -12.20 -9.72
C LEU A 42 -14.05 -13.21 -8.60
N THR A 43 -12.80 -13.34 -8.18
CA THR A 43 -12.36 -14.10 -7.01
C THR A 43 -11.90 -13.14 -5.94
N TYR A 44 -12.28 -13.35 -4.67
CA TYR A 44 -12.01 -12.37 -3.59
C TYR A 44 -11.06 -12.90 -2.51
N ILE A 45 -10.34 -11.95 -1.90
CA ILE A 45 -9.73 -12.07 -0.57
C ILE A 45 -10.35 -10.95 0.27
N CYS A 46 -10.98 -11.31 1.39
CA CYS A 46 -11.79 -10.42 2.21
C CYS A 46 -11.21 -10.22 3.61
N ASN A 47 -11.95 -9.48 4.45
CA ASN A 47 -11.56 -9.12 5.83
C ASN A 47 -10.31 -8.22 5.86
N LEU A 48 -10.22 -7.33 4.89
CA LEU A 48 -9.24 -6.27 4.83
C LEU A 48 -9.91 -4.95 5.26
N VAL A 49 -9.16 -4.07 5.87
CA VAL A 49 -9.65 -2.73 6.22
C VAL A 49 -9.29 -1.79 5.07
N VAL A 50 -10.27 -1.48 4.23
CA VAL A 50 -10.13 -0.52 3.11
C VAL A 50 -8.80 -0.68 2.36
N PRO A 51 -8.56 -1.81 1.68
CA PRO A 51 -7.33 -2.01 0.90
C PRO A 51 -7.33 -1.05 -0.29
N GLU A 52 -6.76 0.13 -0.10
CA GLU A 52 -6.82 1.23 -1.07
C GLU A 52 -5.74 1.10 -2.13
N ASP A 53 -4.53 0.65 -1.75
CA ASP A 53 -3.42 0.46 -2.68
C ASP A 53 -2.86 -0.95 -2.60
N ILE A 54 -2.27 -1.44 -3.72
CA ILE A 54 -1.74 -2.79 -3.85
C ILE A 54 -0.52 -2.82 -4.76
N LEU A 55 0.57 -3.47 -4.29
CA LEU A 55 1.82 -3.59 -5.03
C LEU A 55 2.30 -5.03 -5.10
N ASN A 56 3.01 -5.38 -6.18
CA ASN A 56 3.64 -6.67 -6.36
C ASN A 56 5.03 -6.70 -5.70
N LEU A 57 5.28 -7.71 -4.87
CA LEU A 57 6.58 -7.96 -4.22
C LEU A 57 7.54 -8.78 -5.12
N GLY A 58 7.56 -8.45 -6.40
CA GLY A 58 8.50 -9.00 -7.36
C GLY A 58 8.45 -10.51 -7.50
N SER A 59 9.62 -11.15 -7.44
CA SER A 59 9.75 -12.61 -7.61
C SER A 59 9.15 -13.44 -6.48
N THR A 60 8.67 -12.83 -5.40
CA THR A 60 8.08 -13.57 -4.27
C THR A 60 6.72 -14.18 -4.60
N GLY A 61 6.02 -13.63 -5.58
CA GLY A 61 4.63 -13.98 -5.91
C GLY A 61 3.60 -13.46 -4.91
N LEU A 62 4.02 -12.64 -3.95
CA LEU A 62 3.17 -12.02 -2.93
C LEU A 62 2.82 -10.58 -3.34
N LEU A 63 1.76 -10.04 -2.72
CA LEU A 63 1.35 -8.65 -2.86
C LEU A 63 1.40 -7.95 -1.49
N LEU A 64 1.62 -6.65 -1.51
CA LEU A 64 1.48 -5.77 -0.37
C LEU A 64 0.27 -4.89 -0.59
N ALA A 65 -0.61 -4.77 0.41
CA ALA A 65 -1.77 -3.90 0.34
C ALA A 65 -1.82 -2.95 1.55
N SER A 66 -2.19 -1.69 1.30
CA SER A 66 -2.49 -0.72 2.36
C SER A 66 -3.87 -0.97 2.96
N GLY A 67 -4.10 -0.50 4.19
CA GLY A 67 -5.40 -0.48 4.85
C GLY A 67 -5.72 0.93 5.29
N HIS A 68 -6.45 1.68 4.43
CA HIS A 68 -6.70 3.11 4.56
C HIS A 68 -7.88 3.41 5.50
N ARG A 69 -7.61 3.32 6.78
CA ARG A 69 -8.47 3.79 7.88
C ARG A 69 -7.73 3.63 9.19
N ALA A 70 -7.83 4.64 10.07
CA ALA A 70 -7.27 4.53 11.40
C ALA A 70 -8.00 3.46 12.26
N PRO A 71 -7.26 2.61 13.01
CA PRO A 71 -5.82 2.43 12.94
C PRO A 71 -5.39 1.85 11.59
N GLY A 72 -4.34 2.41 10.98
CA GLY A 72 -3.88 2.01 9.64
C GLY A 72 -3.36 0.57 9.63
N HIS A 73 -3.54 -0.11 8.51
CA HIS A 73 -3.15 -1.50 8.31
C HIS A 73 -2.19 -1.65 7.11
N MET A 74 -1.41 -2.71 7.13
CA MET A 74 -0.62 -3.14 5.98
C MET A 74 -0.66 -4.66 5.90
N TYR A 75 -1.05 -5.19 4.76
CA TYR A 75 -1.30 -6.61 4.56
C TYR A 75 -0.32 -7.24 3.59
N LEU A 76 0.24 -8.38 3.97
CA LEU A 76 0.89 -9.29 3.04
C LEU A 76 -0.15 -10.26 2.49
N ILE A 77 -0.31 -10.29 1.18
CA ILE A 77 -1.30 -11.10 0.48
C ILE A 77 -0.58 -12.25 -0.23
N ASP A 78 -1.06 -13.48 -0.03
CA ASP A 78 -0.68 -14.62 -0.86
C ASP A 78 -1.79 -14.89 -1.90
N PRO A 79 -1.57 -14.50 -3.18
CA PRO A 79 -2.55 -14.68 -4.23
C PRO A 79 -2.86 -16.15 -4.51
N LYS A 80 -1.88 -17.04 -4.33
CA LYS A 80 -2.01 -18.48 -4.61
C LYS A 80 -2.80 -19.20 -3.52
N ALA A 81 -2.47 -18.92 -2.26
CA ALA A 81 -3.19 -19.46 -1.10
C ALA A 81 -4.52 -18.75 -0.84
N ARG A 82 -4.73 -17.57 -1.45
CA ARG A 82 -5.89 -16.68 -1.20
C ARG A 82 -6.00 -16.29 0.27
N THR A 83 -4.88 -15.95 0.87
CA THR A 83 -4.80 -15.54 2.29
C THR A 83 -4.19 -14.16 2.42
N GLN A 84 -4.42 -13.56 3.57
CA GLN A 84 -3.81 -12.29 3.97
C GLN A 84 -3.21 -12.44 5.37
N SER A 85 -2.17 -11.66 5.64
CA SER A 85 -1.53 -11.54 6.95
C SER A 85 -1.32 -10.07 7.29
N GLU A 86 -1.77 -9.66 8.47
CA GLU A 86 -1.56 -8.32 8.99
C GLU A 86 -0.09 -8.14 9.39
N LEU A 87 0.54 -7.05 8.94
CA LEU A 87 1.95 -6.76 9.22
C LEU A 87 2.12 -5.75 10.35
N ILE A 88 1.39 -4.63 10.35
CA ILE A 88 1.62 -3.52 11.30
C ILE A 88 1.16 -3.89 12.72
N HIS A 89 0.02 -4.56 12.85
CA HIS A 89 -0.47 -5.05 14.14
C HIS A 89 -0.07 -6.50 14.43
N GLY A 90 0.78 -7.06 13.56
CA GLY A 90 1.31 -8.41 13.68
C GLY A 90 2.38 -8.52 14.78
N ALA A 91 2.56 -9.75 15.32
CA ALA A 91 3.54 -10.02 16.37
C ALA A 91 5.00 -9.74 15.98
N THR A 92 5.29 -9.61 14.70
CA THR A 92 6.64 -9.38 14.15
C THR A 92 6.89 -7.94 13.72
N PHE A 93 5.93 -7.04 13.96
CA PHE A 93 6.13 -5.62 13.72
C PHE A 93 7.13 -5.02 14.71
N LYS A 94 8.04 -4.20 14.20
CA LYS A 94 9.09 -3.55 15.00
C LYS A 94 9.10 -2.05 14.77
N LEU A 95 9.45 -1.31 15.82
CA LEU A 95 9.75 0.12 15.77
C LEU A 95 11.26 0.30 16.03
N GLN A 96 11.99 0.72 15.00
CA GLN A 96 13.45 0.93 15.10
C GLN A 96 13.83 2.20 14.33
N HIS A 97 13.77 3.34 15.01
CA HIS A 97 14.04 4.63 14.39
C HIS A 97 15.52 4.77 13.98
N ASP A 98 15.77 4.93 12.70
CA ASP A 98 17.07 5.35 12.16
C ASP A 98 17.17 6.88 12.19
N THR A 99 17.57 7.42 13.35
CA THR A 99 17.70 8.86 13.56
C THR A 99 18.83 9.48 12.72
N ARG A 100 19.71 8.68 12.13
CA ARG A 100 20.76 9.16 11.23
C ARG A 100 20.20 9.37 9.82
N ALA A 101 19.38 8.46 9.34
CA ALA A 101 18.75 8.58 8.03
C ALA A 101 17.58 9.58 8.04
N TYR A 102 16.84 9.65 9.16
CA TYR A 102 15.64 10.49 9.31
C TYR A 102 15.70 11.35 10.58
N PRO A 103 16.66 12.32 10.67
CA PRO A 103 16.88 13.10 11.89
C PRO A 103 15.71 14.00 12.27
N ASP A 104 14.93 14.47 11.30
CA ASP A 104 13.79 15.36 11.51
C ASP A 104 12.47 14.63 11.80
N CYS A 105 12.48 13.28 11.79
CA CYS A 105 11.31 12.50 12.17
C CYS A 105 11.10 12.56 13.68
N PRO A 106 9.93 12.97 14.19
CA PRO A 106 9.70 13.18 15.62
C PRO A 106 9.63 11.90 16.46
N GLY A 107 9.81 10.74 15.83
CA GLY A 107 9.78 9.44 16.49
C GLY A 107 8.67 8.51 15.97
N PRO A 108 8.42 7.41 16.68
CA PRO A 108 7.53 6.35 16.22
C PRO A 108 6.11 6.78 15.95
N LEU A 109 5.44 6.00 15.10
CA LEU A 109 4.02 6.11 14.80
C LEU A 109 3.15 6.01 16.05
N ASN A 110 2.08 6.80 16.10
CA ASN A 110 0.95 6.51 16.97
C ASN A 110 0.05 5.46 16.29
N LEU A 111 0.26 4.19 16.62
CA LEU A 111 -0.44 3.05 15.98
C LEU A 111 -1.96 3.08 16.12
N GLN A 112 -2.53 3.92 17.00
CA GLN A 112 -3.98 4.04 17.17
C GLN A 112 -4.59 5.16 16.31
N ALA A 113 -3.78 6.11 15.90
CA ALA A 113 -4.26 7.32 15.23
C ALA A 113 -3.76 7.49 13.79
N PHE A 114 -2.76 6.71 13.36
CA PHE A 114 -2.25 6.81 12.00
C PHE A 114 -3.16 6.08 10.99
N ASP A 115 -3.02 6.45 9.74
CA ASP A 115 -3.71 5.88 8.61
C ASP A 115 -2.70 5.57 7.50
N VAL A 116 -2.85 4.47 6.77
CA VAL A 116 -1.95 4.04 5.69
C VAL A 116 -2.66 4.21 4.36
N HIS A 117 -2.06 4.99 3.45
CA HIS A 117 -2.65 5.27 2.15
C HIS A 117 -1.79 4.73 1.00
N GLY A 118 -1.34 5.56 0.07
CA GLY A 118 -0.55 5.13 -1.07
C GLY A 118 0.78 4.48 -0.69
N LEU A 119 1.19 3.51 -1.45
CA LEU A 119 2.36 2.66 -1.24
C LEU A 119 3.41 2.87 -2.34
N SER A 120 4.68 2.73 -1.97
CA SER A 120 5.79 2.52 -2.89
C SER A 120 6.77 1.55 -2.29
N LEU A 121 7.44 0.74 -3.13
CA LEU A 121 8.45 -0.19 -2.65
C LEU A 121 9.61 -0.34 -3.64
N ALA A 122 10.76 -0.74 -3.11
CA ALA A 122 11.88 -1.22 -3.89
C ALA A 122 12.52 -2.43 -3.22
N GLU A 123 12.82 -3.47 -3.98
CA GLU A 123 13.62 -4.59 -3.50
C GLU A 123 15.07 -4.14 -3.36
N ILE A 124 15.56 -4.04 -2.11
CA ILE A 124 16.92 -3.57 -1.78
C ILE A 124 17.93 -4.71 -1.69
N SER A 125 17.47 -5.93 -1.51
CA SER A 125 18.20 -7.17 -1.65
C SER A 125 17.18 -8.31 -1.80
N PRO A 126 17.58 -9.53 -2.26
CA PRO A 126 16.64 -10.62 -2.47
C PRO A 126 15.69 -10.82 -1.28
N ARG A 127 14.38 -10.69 -1.53
CA ARG A 127 13.28 -10.81 -0.56
C ARG A 127 13.34 -9.81 0.61
N ARG A 128 14.00 -8.66 0.44
CA ARG A 128 13.98 -7.54 1.40
C ARG A 128 13.64 -6.26 0.67
N PHE A 129 12.66 -5.53 1.20
CA PHE A 129 12.07 -4.38 0.54
C PHE A 129 12.13 -3.14 1.44
N SER A 130 12.47 -2.02 0.86
CA SER A 130 12.18 -0.71 1.44
C SER A 130 10.77 -0.31 1.02
N VAL A 131 9.90 -0.03 1.98
CA VAL A 131 8.48 0.30 1.76
C VAL A 131 8.22 1.72 2.27
N TYR A 132 7.59 2.54 1.44
CA TYR A 132 7.19 3.91 1.74
C TYR A 132 5.67 3.98 1.68
N THR A 133 5.06 4.70 2.60
CA THR A 133 3.62 4.95 2.56
C THR A 133 3.30 6.37 2.97
N THR A 134 2.33 6.96 2.31
CA THR A 134 1.66 8.16 2.83
C THR A 134 0.87 7.81 4.08
N SER A 135 0.98 8.66 5.08
CA SER A 135 0.32 8.48 6.38
C SER A 135 -0.43 9.73 6.78
N HIS A 136 -1.62 9.52 7.35
CA HIS A 136 -2.52 10.55 7.87
C HIS A 136 -2.79 10.32 9.37
N GLY A 137 -3.71 11.11 9.91
CA GLY A 137 -4.18 10.98 11.29
C GLY A 137 -3.36 11.80 12.26
N ALA A 138 -2.40 11.19 12.96
CA ALA A 138 -1.58 11.93 13.94
C ALA A 138 -0.60 12.91 13.27
N ARG A 139 -0.23 12.66 12.02
CA ARG A 139 0.65 13.53 11.20
C ARG A 139 0.49 13.22 9.73
N GLU A 140 0.75 14.21 8.87
CA GLU A 140 0.99 14.01 7.45
C GLU A 140 2.47 13.70 7.24
N ALA A 141 2.79 12.52 6.74
CA ALA A 141 4.17 12.07 6.57
C ALA A 141 4.30 10.98 5.50
N ILE A 142 5.51 10.80 4.98
CA ILE A 142 5.91 9.53 4.39
C ILE A 142 6.55 8.71 5.50
N GLU A 143 5.95 7.58 5.81
CA GLU A 143 6.46 6.60 6.76
C GLU A 143 7.28 5.55 6.01
N ILE A 144 8.42 5.15 6.57
CA ILE A 144 9.39 4.29 5.92
C ILE A 144 9.58 3.01 6.72
N TYR A 145 9.55 1.89 5.99
CA TYR A 145 9.66 0.55 6.57
C TYR A 145 10.68 -0.30 5.81
N ASP A 146 11.21 -1.27 6.53
CA ASP A 146 11.97 -2.42 5.99
C ASP A 146 11.10 -3.67 6.12
N LEU A 147 10.75 -4.29 5.00
CA LEU A 147 10.02 -5.56 4.95
C LEU A 147 10.98 -6.68 4.61
N ASP A 148 11.24 -7.57 5.57
CA ASP A 148 12.12 -8.73 5.42
C ASP A 148 11.30 -10.02 5.28
N LEU A 149 11.36 -10.63 4.09
CA LEU A 149 10.71 -11.88 3.72
C LEU A 149 11.68 -13.05 3.57
N ARG A 150 12.94 -12.94 4.03
CA ARG A 150 13.97 -13.98 3.91
C ARG A 150 13.73 -15.15 4.85
N GLY A 151 13.14 -14.90 6.00
CA GLY A 151 12.75 -15.93 6.97
C GLY A 151 11.41 -16.60 6.63
N SER A 152 11.03 -17.58 7.45
CA SER A 152 9.70 -18.22 7.36
C SER A 152 8.56 -17.31 7.83
N THR A 153 8.88 -16.29 8.61
CA THR A 153 7.94 -15.31 9.15
C THR A 153 8.32 -13.92 8.63
N PRO A 154 7.40 -13.19 8.00
CA PRO A 154 7.63 -11.81 7.57
C PRO A 154 7.93 -10.90 8.76
N ILE A 155 8.89 -9.99 8.60
CA ILE A 155 9.21 -8.96 9.59
C ILE A 155 9.04 -7.60 8.93
N LEU A 156 8.14 -6.76 9.46
CA LEU A 156 8.01 -5.37 9.07
C LEU A 156 8.62 -4.49 10.17
N THR A 157 9.59 -3.66 9.81
CA THR A 157 10.26 -2.75 10.73
C THR A 157 10.03 -1.32 10.28
N TRP A 158 9.34 -0.50 11.08
CA TRP A 158 9.32 0.94 10.86
C TRP A 158 10.67 1.53 11.18
N THR A 159 11.24 2.32 10.25
CA THR A 159 12.59 2.85 10.37
C THR A 159 12.65 4.38 10.49
N GLY A 160 11.59 5.08 10.13
CA GLY A 160 11.55 6.53 10.24
C GLY A 160 10.44 7.16 9.41
N CYS A 161 10.48 8.49 9.33
CA CYS A 161 9.52 9.26 8.55
C CYS A 161 10.12 10.54 7.99
N VAL A 162 9.46 11.08 6.97
CA VAL A 162 9.66 12.45 6.48
C VAL A 162 8.34 13.19 6.60
N LEU A 163 8.32 14.27 7.40
CA LEU A 163 7.12 15.06 7.59
C LEU A 163 6.76 15.82 6.30
N LEU A 164 5.49 15.80 5.97
CA LEU A 164 4.90 16.57 4.88
C LEU A 164 4.19 17.82 5.42
N GLU A 165 3.70 18.67 4.54
CA GLU A 165 2.97 19.89 4.92
C GLU A 165 1.69 19.52 5.67
N GLN A 166 1.58 19.97 6.93
CA GLN A 166 0.40 19.74 7.76
C GLN A 166 -0.76 20.64 7.28
N GLY A 167 -2.00 20.14 7.39
CA GLY A 167 -3.19 20.84 6.86
C GLY A 167 -3.42 20.59 5.37
N ARG A 168 -2.55 19.81 4.73
CA ARG A 168 -2.74 19.25 3.39
C ARG A 168 -3.15 17.80 3.50
N TYR A 169 -3.59 17.21 2.40
CA TYR A 169 -3.86 15.80 2.26
C TYR A 169 -3.01 15.23 1.14
N HIS A 170 -2.04 14.43 1.49
CA HIS A 170 -1.17 13.75 0.54
C HIS A 170 -1.76 12.37 0.22
N ASN A 171 -1.67 11.93 -1.02
CA ASN A 171 -2.33 10.68 -1.40
C ASN A 171 -1.33 9.55 -1.63
N SER A 172 -0.34 9.77 -2.46
CA SER A 172 0.57 8.71 -2.90
C SER A 172 2.03 9.13 -2.89
N VAL A 173 2.92 8.16 -2.96
CA VAL A 173 4.37 8.32 -2.94
C VAL A 173 5.02 7.39 -3.96
N ALA A 174 6.09 7.85 -4.63
CA ALA A 174 6.99 7.02 -5.43
C ALA A 174 8.42 7.21 -4.93
N ARG A 175 9.03 6.12 -4.48
CA ARG A 175 10.40 6.09 -4.00
C ARG A 175 11.40 6.31 -5.14
N LEU A 176 12.47 7.07 -4.86
CA LEU A 176 13.61 7.28 -5.76
C LEU A 176 14.79 6.37 -5.38
N ALA A 177 15.72 6.18 -6.33
CA ALA A 177 16.86 5.27 -6.17
C ALA A 177 17.81 5.68 -5.02
N ASP A 178 17.96 6.99 -4.79
CA ASP A 178 18.79 7.54 -3.71
C ASP A 178 18.16 7.43 -2.31
N GLY A 179 16.93 6.91 -2.22
CA GLY A 179 16.15 6.85 -0.98
C GLY A 179 15.25 8.06 -0.76
N GLY A 180 15.24 9.01 -1.69
CA GLY A 180 14.26 10.09 -1.74
C GLY A 180 12.90 9.63 -2.25
N PHE A 181 11.99 10.58 -2.49
CA PHE A 181 10.68 10.29 -3.05
C PHE A 181 10.08 11.50 -3.79
N VAL A 182 9.12 11.21 -4.66
CA VAL A 182 8.12 12.15 -5.15
C VAL A 182 6.77 11.77 -4.54
N ALA A 183 5.96 12.74 -4.11
CA ALA A 183 4.64 12.48 -3.55
C ALA A 183 3.60 13.46 -4.09
N THR A 184 2.33 13.05 -4.08
CA THR A 184 1.21 13.93 -4.43
C THR A 184 0.73 14.69 -3.19
N ASN A 185 0.84 16.03 -3.22
CA ASN A 185 0.08 16.92 -2.36
C ASN A 185 -1.27 17.16 -3.06
N MET A 186 -2.29 16.38 -2.69
CA MET A 186 -3.53 16.27 -3.45
C MET A 186 -4.44 17.46 -3.31
N ARG A 187 -4.60 17.99 -2.08
CA ARG A 187 -5.58 19.01 -1.76
C ARG A 187 -5.39 19.57 -0.34
N ASP A 188 -6.08 20.64 -0.01
CA ASP A 188 -6.23 21.04 1.39
C ASP A 188 -7.02 19.98 2.19
N ALA A 189 -6.67 19.79 3.47
CA ALA A 189 -7.33 18.81 4.32
C ALA A 189 -8.84 19.09 4.47
N ASN A 190 -9.22 20.36 4.46
CA ASN A 190 -10.62 20.82 4.57
C ASN A 190 -11.34 20.94 3.22
N PHE A 191 -10.71 20.48 2.13
CA PHE A 191 -11.34 20.54 0.81
C PHE A 191 -12.59 19.66 0.75
N THR A 192 -13.68 20.24 0.24
CA THR A 192 -14.95 19.51 -0.01
C THR A 192 -15.20 19.47 -1.51
N ARG A 193 -15.31 18.27 -2.07
CA ARG A 193 -15.68 18.08 -3.47
C ARG A 193 -17.17 18.33 -3.66
N THR A 194 -17.50 19.22 -4.58
CA THR A 194 -18.88 19.43 -5.01
C THR A 194 -19.16 18.51 -6.20
N GLU A 195 -20.21 17.70 -6.09
CA GLU A 195 -20.60 16.78 -7.16
C GLU A 195 -20.96 17.55 -8.44
N GLY A 196 -20.51 17.04 -9.59
CA GLY A 196 -20.75 17.65 -10.90
C GLY A 196 -19.93 18.92 -11.19
N VAL A 197 -19.11 19.40 -10.25
CA VAL A 197 -18.24 20.57 -10.45
C VAL A 197 -16.79 20.12 -10.56
N SER A 198 -16.09 20.59 -11.61
CA SER A 198 -14.64 20.40 -11.71
C SER A 198 -13.96 21.13 -10.54
N PRO A 199 -13.12 20.43 -9.75
CA PRO A 199 -12.50 21.05 -8.58
C PRO A 199 -11.43 22.09 -8.89
N GLY A 200 -11.09 22.29 -10.17
CA GLY A 200 -9.97 23.16 -10.57
C GLY A 200 -8.62 22.57 -10.10
N ILE A 201 -7.61 23.42 -10.00
CA ILE A 201 -6.32 23.04 -9.42
C ILE A 201 -6.45 22.95 -7.90
N THR A 202 -6.11 21.79 -7.34
CA THR A 202 -6.19 21.53 -5.89
C THR A 202 -4.85 21.19 -5.26
N GLY A 203 -3.89 20.71 -6.06
CA GLY A 203 -2.62 20.21 -5.56
C GLY A 203 -1.51 20.22 -6.61
N HIS A 204 -0.38 19.64 -6.20
CA HIS A 204 0.86 19.58 -6.99
C HIS A 204 1.71 18.40 -6.49
N LEU A 205 2.87 18.18 -7.11
CA LEU A 205 3.85 17.22 -6.64
C LEU A 205 4.85 17.88 -5.69
N VAL A 206 5.32 17.10 -4.72
CA VAL A 206 6.43 17.46 -3.84
C VAL A 206 7.54 16.42 -3.97
N GLU A 207 8.77 16.82 -3.67
CA GLU A 207 9.94 15.95 -3.74
C GLU A 207 10.81 16.14 -2.50
N TRP A 208 11.42 15.04 -2.05
CA TRP A 208 12.41 15.03 -0.98
C TRP A 208 13.58 14.13 -1.35
N HIS A 209 14.78 14.52 -0.93
CA HIS A 209 16.00 13.72 -1.00
C HIS A 209 16.67 13.65 0.36
N PRO A 210 17.42 12.59 0.69
CA PRO A 210 18.10 12.42 1.96
C PRO A 210 18.95 13.64 2.33
N GLY A 211 18.76 14.15 3.56
CA GLY A 211 19.43 15.34 4.07
C GLY A 211 18.89 16.68 3.58
N GLY A 212 17.86 16.67 2.71
CA GLY A 212 17.20 17.87 2.21
C GLY A 212 15.87 18.16 2.89
N GLN A 213 15.17 19.17 2.37
CA GLN A 213 13.80 19.52 2.76
C GLN A 213 12.81 19.08 1.69
N VAL A 214 11.56 18.82 2.09
CA VAL A 214 10.46 18.62 1.14
C VAL A 214 10.20 19.90 0.37
N ARG A 215 10.15 19.84 -0.94
CA ARG A 215 9.95 21.00 -1.81
C ARG A 215 8.90 20.75 -2.88
N PRO A 216 8.08 21.74 -3.26
CA PRO A 216 7.16 21.63 -4.37
C PRO A 216 7.93 21.55 -5.71
N LEU A 217 7.37 20.80 -6.65
CA LEU A 217 7.87 20.70 -8.01
C LEU A 217 7.09 21.66 -8.91
N ALA A 218 7.78 22.66 -9.46
CA ALA A 218 7.16 23.68 -10.31
C ALA A 218 6.59 23.11 -11.62
N GLY A 219 5.39 23.53 -11.98
CA GLY A 219 4.70 23.11 -13.21
C GLY A 219 3.93 21.81 -13.07
N THR A 220 3.73 21.33 -11.84
CA THR A 220 3.04 20.05 -11.56
C THR A 220 1.64 20.24 -10.98
N GLU A 221 1.09 21.44 -11.08
CA GLU A 221 -0.24 21.77 -10.56
C GLU A 221 -1.32 20.98 -11.31
N LEU A 222 -2.17 20.27 -10.56
CA LEU A 222 -3.21 19.37 -11.05
C LEU A 222 -4.51 19.46 -10.25
N SER A 223 -5.56 18.95 -10.86
CA SER A 223 -6.85 18.73 -10.21
C SER A 223 -6.87 17.35 -9.54
N LEU A 224 -6.88 17.33 -8.22
CA LEU A 224 -6.85 16.13 -7.38
C LEU A 224 -5.75 15.14 -7.86
N PRO A 225 -4.45 15.52 -7.83
CA PRO A 225 -3.38 14.56 -8.10
C PRO A 225 -3.45 13.44 -7.06
N ASN A 226 -3.65 12.22 -7.55
CA ASN A 226 -3.91 11.04 -6.73
C ASN A 226 -2.69 10.11 -6.78
N GLY A 227 -2.80 8.87 -7.23
CA GLY A 227 -1.69 7.95 -7.35
C GLY A 227 -0.59 8.43 -8.30
N LEU A 228 0.64 8.06 -8.01
CA LEU A 228 1.78 8.38 -8.88
C LEU A 228 2.81 7.25 -8.88
N ASP A 229 3.56 7.17 -9.99
CA ASP A 229 4.77 6.33 -10.07
C ASP A 229 5.83 6.99 -10.94
N VAL A 230 7.10 6.58 -10.78
CA VAL A 230 8.24 7.12 -11.53
C VAL A 230 8.80 6.08 -12.52
N SER A 231 9.33 6.54 -13.66
CA SER A 231 10.03 5.64 -14.57
C SER A 231 11.33 5.12 -13.94
N LYS A 232 11.78 3.94 -14.38
CA LYS A 232 12.97 3.28 -13.85
C LYS A 232 14.24 4.15 -13.93
N ASP A 233 14.34 5.02 -14.95
CA ASP A 233 15.43 6.01 -15.12
C ASP A 233 15.14 7.33 -14.40
N GLU A 234 14.05 7.40 -13.63
CA GLU A 234 13.55 8.54 -12.87
C GLU A 234 13.33 9.82 -13.70
N ARG A 235 13.30 9.69 -15.02
CA ARG A 235 13.06 10.82 -15.90
C ARG A 235 11.61 11.27 -15.87
N TYR A 236 10.67 10.32 -15.84
CA TYR A 236 9.25 10.62 -15.93
C TYR A 236 8.54 10.32 -14.62
N VAL A 237 7.59 11.18 -14.26
CA VAL A 237 6.58 10.91 -13.23
C VAL A 237 5.23 10.79 -13.93
N PHE A 238 4.50 9.73 -13.63
CA PHE A 238 3.13 9.50 -14.10
C PHE A 238 2.18 9.73 -12.93
N VAL A 239 1.15 10.53 -13.14
CA VAL A 239 0.21 10.94 -12.07
C VAL A 239 -1.21 10.72 -12.53
N ALA A 240 -2.01 10.08 -11.71
CA ALA A 240 -3.45 10.02 -11.84
C ALA A 240 -4.06 11.38 -11.43
N ALA A 241 -4.47 12.19 -12.39
CA ALA A 241 -5.19 13.43 -12.15
C ALA A 241 -6.70 13.11 -12.05
N ASN A 242 -7.11 12.66 -10.86
CA ASN A 242 -8.46 12.15 -10.60
C ASN A 242 -9.56 13.17 -10.94
N GLY A 243 -9.30 14.46 -10.66
CA GLY A 243 -10.29 15.52 -10.87
C GLY A 243 -10.59 15.84 -12.35
N THR A 244 -9.67 15.51 -13.28
CA THR A 244 -9.84 15.69 -14.73
C THR A 244 -9.96 14.39 -15.49
N SER A 245 -9.93 13.23 -14.80
CA SER A 245 -9.96 11.89 -15.41
C SER A 245 -8.83 11.69 -16.43
N GLU A 246 -7.61 12.04 -16.03
CA GLU A 246 -6.43 11.96 -16.88
C GLU A 246 -5.29 11.20 -16.18
N VAL A 247 -4.42 10.58 -16.99
CA VAL A 247 -3.05 10.27 -16.56
C VAL A 247 -2.13 11.30 -17.20
N VAL A 248 -1.30 11.94 -16.36
CA VAL A 248 -0.36 12.98 -16.76
C VAL A 248 1.06 12.46 -16.58
N ARG A 249 1.89 12.56 -17.62
CA ARG A 249 3.33 12.30 -17.59
C ARG A 249 4.09 13.62 -17.51
N PHE A 250 4.94 13.79 -16.53
CA PHE A 250 5.87 14.92 -16.39
C PHE A 250 7.29 14.50 -16.74
N ASP A 251 8.03 15.34 -17.49
CA ASP A 251 9.48 15.17 -17.70
C ASP A 251 10.23 15.95 -16.62
N ARG A 252 10.87 15.25 -15.70
CA ARG A 252 11.63 15.83 -14.58
C ARG A 252 12.90 16.58 -15.01
N ARG A 253 13.34 16.42 -16.27
CA ARG A 253 14.51 17.14 -16.82
C ARG A 253 14.18 18.56 -17.29
N ALA A 254 12.90 18.90 -17.41
CA ALA A 254 12.46 20.23 -17.79
C ALA A 254 12.14 21.08 -16.53
N THR A 255 12.41 22.40 -16.61
CA THR A 255 12.07 23.36 -15.54
C THR A 255 11.39 24.59 -16.16
N PRO A 256 10.10 24.85 -15.91
CA PRO A 256 9.15 23.97 -15.19
C PRO A 256 8.96 22.64 -15.92
N MET A 257 8.47 21.60 -15.20
CA MET A 257 8.30 20.27 -15.78
C MET A 257 7.35 20.29 -16.98
N ALA A 258 7.83 19.78 -18.13
CA ALA A 258 6.98 19.60 -19.30
C ALA A 258 6.01 18.44 -19.08
N LYS A 259 4.72 18.64 -19.44
CA LYS A 259 3.70 17.63 -19.25
C LYS A 259 3.03 17.17 -20.53
N ARG A 260 2.62 15.91 -20.56
CA ARG A 260 1.73 15.31 -21.55
C ARG A 260 0.65 14.55 -20.82
N ALA A 261 -0.60 14.64 -21.27
CA ALA A 261 -1.73 13.99 -20.63
C ALA A 261 -2.53 13.16 -21.65
N VAL A 262 -3.26 12.18 -21.13
CA VAL A 262 -4.29 11.41 -21.83
C VAL A 262 -5.55 11.34 -20.99
N SER A 263 -6.69 11.67 -21.57
CA SER A 263 -8.00 11.55 -20.93
C SER A 263 -8.48 10.09 -20.98
N LEU A 264 -9.07 9.64 -19.89
CA LEU A 264 -9.51 8.27 -19.69
C LEU A 264 -11.03 8.18 -19.53
N PRO A 265 -11.65 7.03 -19.84
CA PRO A 265 -13.09 6.81 -19.64
C PRO A 265 -13.45 6.56 -18.17
N MET A 266 -12.48 6.60 -17.28
CA MET A 266 -12.61 6.45 -15.83
C MET A 266 -11.88 7.57 -15.11
N SER A 267 -12.21 7.80 -13.85
CA SER A 267 -11.45 8.67 -12.94
C SER A 267 -10.32 7.84 -12.33
N PRO A 268 -9.05 8.00 -12.78
CA PRO A 268 -7.95 7.16 -12.28
C PRO A 268 -7.68 7.49 -10.81
N ASP A 269 -7.46 6.44 -10.03
CA ASP A 269 -7.12 6.57 -8.61
C ASP A 269 -5.61 6.33 -8.42
N ASN A 270 -5.14 5.09 -8.39
CA ASN A 270 -3.71 4.79 -8.39
C ASN A 270 -3.18 4.44 -9.78
N VAL A 271 -1.88 4.66 -9.98
CA VAL A 271 -1.12 4.26 -11.18
C VAL A 271 0.20 3.63 -10.77
N HIS A 272 0.48 2.43 -11.28
CA HIS A 272 1.67 1.66 -10.95
C HIS A 272 2.25 0.95 -12.17
N TRP A 273 3.56 0.72 -12.16
CA TRP A 273 4.23 -0.13 -13.12
C TRP A 273 3.85 -1.59 -12.92
N ASP A 274 3.59 -2.29 -14.00
CA ASP A 274 3.49 -3.74 -14.01
C ASP A 274 4.80 -4.42 -14.42
N ALA A 275 4.86 -5.74 -14.29
CA ALA A 275 6.03 -6.53 -14.64
C ALA A 275 6.33 -6.52 -16.16
N ASN A 276 5.40 -6.09 -17.00
CA ASN A 276 5.55 -6.01 -18.47
C ASN A 276 6.08 -4.63 -18.92
N GLY A 277 6.42 -3.73 -17.99
CA GLY A 277 6.86 -2.37 -18.30
C GLY A 277 5.74 -1.48 -18.84
N LYS A 278 4.50 -1.77 -18.46
CA LYS A 278 3.33 -0.94 -18.70
C LYS A 278 2.86 -0.32 -17.39
N LEU A 279 2.02 0.70 -17.50
CA LEU A 279 1.35 1.29 -16.34
C LEU A 279 -0.05 0.73 -16.23
N LEU A 280 -0.44 0.31 -15.03
CA LEU A 280 -1.81 -0.04 -14.70
C LEU A 280 -2.43 1.09 -13.89
N SER A 281 -3.68 1.42 -14.21
CA SER A 281 -4.50 2.32 -13.40
C SER A 281 -5.91 1.77 -13.29
N ALA A 282 -6.54 2.04 -12.15
CA ALA A 282 -7.90 1.61 -11.88
C ALA A 282 -8.72 2.75 -11.29
N GLY A 283 -10.03 2.67 -11.44
CA GLY A 283 -10.93 3.68 -10.89
C GLY A 283 -12.38 3.54 -11.36
N PRO A 284 -13.29 4.33 -10.78
CA PRO A 284 -14.69 4.37 -11.20
C PRO A 284 -14.82 4.95 -12.61
N ASN A 285 -15.74 4.39 -13.40
CA ASN A 285 -16.07 4.92 -14.72
C ASN A 285 -16.68 6.32 -14.61
N VAL A 286 -16.36 7.19 -15.57
CA VAL A 286 -16.99 8.51 -15.70
C VAL A 286 -18.45 8.33 -16.14
N ALA A 287 -18.71 7.42 -17.07
CA ALA A 287 -20.05 7.07 -17.54
C ALA A 287 -20.08 5.60 -18.00
N PRO A 288 -21.01 4.78 -17.48
CA PRO A 288 -21.89 5.09 -16.34
C PRO A 288 -21.10 5.09 -15.02
N ALA A 289 -21.41 6.03 -14.15
CA ALA A 289 -20.69 6.23 -12.86
C ALA A 289 -20.84 5.07 -11.86
N SER A 290 -21.64 4.05 -12.19
CA SER A 290 -21.83 2.86 -11.35
C SER A 290 -20.80 1.74 -11.61
N GLY A 291 -20.00 1.87 -12.67
CA GLY A 291 -19.00 0.89 -13.07
C GLY A 291 -17.59 1.27 -12.64
N TRP A 292 -16.65 0.42 -13.01
CA TRP A 292 -15.22 0.63 -12.81
C TRP A 292 -14.42 0.01 -13.95
N SER A 293 -13.19 0.47 -14.13
CA SER A 293 -12.28 -0.07 -15.14
C SER A 293 -10.87 -0.23 -14.59
N VAL A 294 -10.17 -1.22 -15.15
CA VAL A 294 -8.71 -1.32 -15.11
C VAL A 294 -8.20 -1.09 -16.52
N ILE A 295 -7.26 -0.18 -16.66
CA ILE A 295 -6.61 0.13 -17.92
C ILE A 295 -5.10 -0.09 -17.82
N GLU A 296 -4.53 -0.47 -18.95
CA GLU A 296 -3.10 -0.56 -19.20
C GLU A 296 -2.70 0.59 -20.14
N LEU A 297 -1.63 1.31 -19.77
CA LEU A 297 -1.10 2.42 -20.57
C LEU A 297 0.31 2.11 -21.04
N ASP A 298 0.58 2.47 -22.27
CA ASP A 298 1.94 2.54 -22.79
C ASP A 298 2.64 3.81 -22.27
N PRO A 299 3.78 3.71 -21.58
CA PRO A 299 4.41 4.85 -20.91
C PRO A 299 4.98 5.89 -21.90
N GLU A 300 5.32 5.49 -23.13
CA GLU A 300 5.90 6.38 -24.12
C GLU A 300 4.84 7.15 -24.89
N THR A 301 3.82 6.45 -25.35
CA THR A 301 2.77 7.02 -26.20
C THR A 301 1.58 7.54 -25.41
N LEU A 302 1.35 7.05 -24.21
CA LEU A 302 0.15 7.17 -23.39
C LEU A 302 -1.10 6.54 -24.04
N ALA A 303 -0.93 5.74 -25.09
CA ALA A 303 -2.01 4.93 -25.60
C ALA A 303 -2.45 3.92 -24.54
N PHE A 304 -3.76 3.68 -24.43
CA PHE A 304 -4.29 2.80 -23.41
C PHE A 304 -5.27 1.75 -23.97
N SER A 305 -5.42 0.67 -23.24
CA SER A 305 -6.46 -0.34 -23.45
C SER A 305 -7.12 -0.73 -22.15
N ARG A 306 -8.40 -1.07 -22.21
CA ARG A 306 -9.14 -1.60 -21.06
C ARG A 306 -8.85 -3.09 -20.90
N LEU A 307 -8.34 -3.51 -19.76
CA LEU A 307 -8.08 -4.90 -19.43
C LEU A 307 -9.30 -5.61 -18.84
N GLY A 308 -10.10 -4.88 -18.07
CA GLY A 308 -11.29 -5.42 -17.40
C GLY A 308 -12.07 -4.34 -16.67
N GLY A 309 -13.09 -4.78 -15.95
CA GLY A 309 -13.98 -3.90 -15.21
C GLY A 309 -15.46 -4.31 -15.32
N ALA A 310 -16.33 -3.46 -14.77
CA ALA A 310 -17.77 -3.61 -14.86
C ALA A 310 -18.39 -2.30 -15.33
N ASP A 311 -19.36 -2.39 -16.27
CA ASP A 311 -20.05 -1.21 -16.79
C ASP A 311 -21.30 -0.84 -15.97
N GLN A 312 -21.71 -1.73 -15.08
CA GLN A 312 -22.86 -1.56 -14.18
C GLN A 312 -22.42 -1.77 -12.74
N ARG A 313 -23.32 -1.49 -11.81
CA ARG A 313 -23.08 -1.73 -10.39
C ARG A 313 -22.74 -3.19 -10.16
N ALA A 314 -21.50 -3.46 -9.75
CA ALA A 314 -20.98 -4.77 -9.47
C ALA A 314 -20.78 -4.96 -7.96
N ALA A 315 -20.54 -6.20 -7.55
CA ALA A 315 -20.16 -6.53 -6.17
C ALA A 315 -18.87 -5.82 -5.74
N MET A 316 -17.94 -5.62 -6.68
CA MET A 316 -16.76 -4.79 -6.47
C MET A 316 -17.05 -3.34 -6.89
N GLN A 317 -16.85 -2.41 -6.01
CA GLN A 317 -17.07 -0.97 -6.22
C GLN A 317 -15.89 -0.18 -5.64
N ARG A 318 -15.82 1.12 -5.94
CA ARG A 318 -14.80 2.03 -5.40
C ARG A 318 -13.39 1.49 -5.60
N VAL A 319 -13.15 0.91 -6.78
CA VAL A 319 -11.86 0.38 -7.18
C VAL A 319 -10.85 1.52 -7.24
N SER A 320 -9.66 1.31 -6.64
CA SER A 320 -8.63 2.34 -6.48
C SER A 320 -7.31 1.96 -7.13
N ALA A 321 -6.89 0.70 -7.06
CA ALA A 321 -5.61 0.27 -7.63
C ALA A 321 -5.74 -1.06 -8.35
N ALA A 322 -4.79 -1.34 -9.25
CA ALA A 322 -4.68 -2.63 -9.93
C ALA A 322 -3.23 -3.06 -10.07
N MET A 323 -3.00 -4.37 -9.94
CA MET A 323 -1.69 -4.98 -10.07
C MET A 323 -1.77 -6.30 -10.83
N ARG A 324 -0.81 -6.52 -11.75
CA ARG A 324 -0.69 -7.77 -12.51
C ARG A 324 0.16 -8.80 -11.76
N VAL A 325 -0.35 -10.04 -11.67
CA VAL A 325 0.40 -11.21 -11.20
C VAL A 325 0.19 -12.35 -12.20
N GLY A 326 1.17 -12.60 -13.04
CA GLY A 326 1.03 -13.53 -14.16
C GLY A 326 -0.06 -13.10 -15.13
N ASP A 327 -1.02 -13.97 -15.37
CA ASP A 327 -2.17 -13.69 -16.26
C ASP A 327 -3.38 -13.09 -15.52
N ASP A 328 -3.25 -12.84 -14.23
CA ASP A 328 -4.32 -12.31 -13.40
C ASP A 328 -4.11 -10.83 -13.08
N ILE A 329 -5.21 -10.10 -13.01
CA ILE A 329 -5.26 -8.74 -12.48
C ILE A 329 -5.89 -8.77 -11.09
N TRP A 330 -5.17 -8.24 -10.12
CA TRP A 330 -5.65 -8.01 -8.77
C TRP A 330 -6.06 -6.55 -8.63
N VAL A 331 -7.19 -6.32 -7.97
CA VAL A 331 -7.82 -4.99 -7.85
C VAL A 331 -8.05 -4.68 -6.39
N ALA A 332 -7.54 -3.55 -5.95
CA ALA A 332 -7.81 -2.98 -4.62
C ALA A 332 -9.04 -2.06 -4.66
N SER A 333 -9.60 -1.75 -3.50
CA SER A 333 -10.77 -0.90 -3.40
C SER A 333 -10.95 -0.29 -2.03
N ASN A 334 -11.68 0.80 -1.97
CA ASN A 334 -12.13 1.40 -0.71
C ASN A 334 -13.31 0.61 -0.07
N MET A 335 -13.21 -0.74 -0.07
CA MET A 335 -14.15 -1.67 0.57
C MET A 335 -13.43 -2.53 1.61
N ASP A 336 -13.88 -3.76 1.84
CA ASP A 336 -13.31 -4.71 2.79
C ASP A 336 -12.55 -5.87 2.11
N ARG A 337 -12.24 -5.73 0.83
CA ARG A 337 -11.72 -6.83 -0.01
C ARG A 337 -10.88 -6.36 -1.17
N ILE A 338 -10.03 -7.25 -1.66
CA ILE A 338 -9.42 -7.18 -2.98
C ILE A 338 -10.05 -8.25 -3.87
N ALA A 339 -10.04 -8.01 -5.18
CA ALA A 339 -10.58 -8.93 -6.16
C ALA A 339 -9.54 -9.33 -7.20
N ARG A 340 -9.77 -10.48 -7.86
CA ARG A 340 -8.95 -10.97 -8.98
C ARG A 340 -9.87 -11.34 -10.16
N PHE A 341 -9.42 -11.00 -11.36
CA PHE A 341 -9.94 -11.58 -12.60
C PHE A 341 -8.79 -12.03 -13.51
N SER A 342 -9.04 -13.05 -14.35
CA SER A 342 -8.04 -13.56 -15.28
C SER A 342 -8.15 -12.89 -16.64
N LEU A 343 -6.99 -12.58 -17.25
CA LEU A 343 -6.92 -12.11 -18.65
C LEU A 343 -6.98 -13.25 -19.65
N LYS A 344 -6.76 -14.50 -19.23
CA LYS A 344 -7.01 -15.68 -20.07
C LYS A 344 -8.51 -15.83 -20.25
N ARG A 345 -8.95 -15.85 -21.50
CA ARG A 345 -10.32 -16.30 -21.80
C ARG A 345 -10.44 -17.77 -21.42
N PRO A 346 -11.57 -18.17 -20.81
CA PRO A 346 -11.83 -19.58 -20.47
C PRO A 346 -11.82 -20.46 -21.72
#